data_e0e23535e5878abfe3fd37d6db9349fb
#
_entry.id   e0e23535e5878abfe3fd37d6db9349fb
#
_cell.length_a   1.000
_cell.length_b   1.000
_cell.length_c   1.000
_cell.angle_alpha   90.00
_cell.angle_beta   90.00
_cell.angle_gamma   90.00
#
_symmetry.space_group_name_H-M   'P 1'
#
loop_
_entity.id
_entity.type
_entity.pdbx_description
1 polymer ?
#
loop_
_entity_poly.entity_id
_entity_poly.type
_entity_poly.pdbx_seq_one_letter_code
_entity_poly.pdbx_strand_id
1 'polypeptide(L)'
;MSEYYEDMTAFWDEGRRRRQEIGRQRIEGFKDRFPAANIIKETPYSIRVIIDHHLYDFFPQKCRLFIIRTGKWMNINHKGYLEHLTRIFDEQRERDVG
;
A
#
# COMPACT_ATOMS: atom_id res chain seq x y z
N MET A 1 -13.75 -35.92 -9.63
CA MET A 1 -13.69 -35.00 -8.45
C MET A 1 -12.35 -34.33 -8.27
N SER A 2 -11.24 -35.03 -8.47
CA SER A 2 -9.92 -34.44 -8.37
C SER A 2 -9.70 -33.29 -9.38
N GLU A 3 -10.19 -33.42 -10.60
CA GLU A 3 -10.07 -32.39 -11.63
C GLU A 3 -10.75 -31.09 -11.24
N TYR A 4 -11.91 -31.17 -10.60
CA TYR A 4 -12.65 -29.97 -10.16
C TYR A 4 -11.84 -29.19 -9.09
N TYR A 5 -11.25 -29.90 -8.15
CA TYR A 5 -10.43 -29.28 -7.10
C TYR A 5 -9.14 -28.67 -7.66
N GLU A 6 -8.53 -29.36 -8.61
CA GLU A 6 -7.31 -28.86 -9.28
C GLU A 6 -7.59 -27.58 -10.04
N ASP A 7 -8.70 -27.51 -10.78
CA ASP A 7 -9.12 -26.31 -11.50
C ASP A 7 -9.40 -25.13 -10.56
N MET A 8 -10.06 -25.41 -9.44
CA MET A 8 -10.32 -24.36 -8.44
C MET A 8 -9.04 -23.89 -7.76
N THR A 9 -8.12 -24.79 -7.46
CA THR A 9 -6.83 -24.42 -6.86
C THR A 9 -6.03 -23.55 -7.82
N ALA A 10 -5.98 -23.91 -9.11
CA ALA A 10 -5.30 -23.13 -10.13
C ALA A 10 -5.91 -21.71 -10.26
N PHE A 11 -7.24 -21.62 -10.20
CA PHE A 11 -7.96 -20.35 -10.24
C PHE A 11 -7.61 -19.47 -9.05
N TRP A 12 -7.60 -20.03 -7.84
CA TRP A 12 -7.24 -19.31 -6.61
C TRP A 12 -5.79 -18.84 -6.64
N ASP A 13 -4.87 -19.68 -7.12
CA ASP A 13 -3.45 -19.35 -7.22
C ASP A 13 -3.22 -18.22 -8.23
N GLU A 14 -3.92 -18.24 -9.36
CA GLU A 14 -3.84 -17.18 -10.36
C GLU A 14 -4.35 -15.85 -9.81
N GLY A 15 -5.47 -15.86 -9.09
CA GLY A 15 -5.99 -14.66 -8.45
C GLY A 15 -5.04 -14.11 -7.41
N ARG A 16 -4.38 -14.99 -6.63
CA ARG A 16 -3.37 -14.60 -5.64
C ARG A 16 -2.16 -13.96 -6.32
N ARG A 17 -1.66 -14.55 -7.41
CA ARG A 17 -0.53 -14.02 -8.17
C ARG A 17 -0.84 -12.64 -8.72
N ARG A 18 -2.03 -12.42 -9.26
CA ARG A 18 -2.45 -11.12 -9.78
C ARG A 18 -2.47 -10.06 -8.68
N ARG A 19 -2.99 -10.40 -7.51
CA ARG A 19 -3.03 -9.46 -6.37
C ARG A 19 -1.62 -9.11 -5.88
N GLN A 20 -0.73 -10.10 -5.83
CA GLN A 20 0.67 -9.88 -5.45
C GLN A 20 1.38 -9.01 -6.47
N GLU A 21 1.14 -9.24 -7.77
CA GLU A 21 1.73 -8.43 -8.84
C GLU A 21 1.26 -6.98 -8.78
N ILE A 22 -0.03 -6.75 -8.59
CA ILE A 22 -0.59 -5.40 -8.43
C ILE A 22 0.02 -4.73 -7.19
N GLY A 23 0.12 -5.45 -6.09
CA GLY A 23 0.72 -4.94 -4.86
C GLY A 23 2.18 -4.53 -5.07
N ARG A 24 2.95 -5.38 -5.76
CA ARG A 24 4.35 -5.10 -6.07
C ARG A 24 4.50 -3.86 -6.94
N GLN A 25 3.70 -3.74 -7.99
CA GLN A 25 3.73 -2.58 -8.88
C GLN A 25 3.40 -1.29 -8.12
N ARG A 26 2.46 -1.35 -7.20
CA ARG A 26 2.09 -0.20 -6.37
C ARG A 26 3.19 0.18 -5.40
N ILE A 27 3.89 -0.79 -4.83
CA ILE A 27 5.05 -0.54 -3.96
C ILE A 27 6.17 0.13 -4.75
N GLU A 28 6.48 -0.37 -5.94
CA GLU A 28 7.51 0.22 -6.80
C GLU A 28 7.13 1.64 -7.23
N GLY A 29 5.88 1.86 -7.61
CA GLY A 29 5.38 3.19 -7.92
C GLY A 29 5.45 4.13 -6.72
N PHE A 30 5.19 3.62 -5.52
CA PHE A 30 5.35 4.37 -4.28
C PHE A 30 6.81 4.79 -4.07
N LYS A 31 7.75 3.86 -4.24
CA LYS A 31 9.18 4.14 -4.10
C LYS A 31 9.65 5.22 -5.08
N ASP A 32 9.17 5.16 -6.32
CA ASP A 32 9.50 6.14 -7.36
C ASP A 32 8.93 7.52 -7.05
N ARG A 33 7.70 7.56 -6.57
CA ARG A 33 6.99 8.82 -6.27
C ARG A 33 7.51 9.48 -4.99
N PHE A 34 7.91 8.69 -4.00
CA PHE A 34 8.34 9.17 -2.71
C PHE A 34 9.76 8.69 -2.41
N PRO A 35 10.78 9.18 -3.14
CA PRO A 35 12.15 8.72 -2.93
C PRO A 35 12.71 9.12 -1.55
N ALA A 36 12.14 10.13 -0.90
CA ALA A 36 12.52 10.55 0.44
C ALA A 36 11.88 9.70 1.54
N ALA A 37 10.93 8.83 1.19
CA ALA A 37 10.30 7.92 2.16
C ALA A 37 11.30 6.85 2.58
N ASN A 38 11.45 6.66 3.89
CA ASN A 38 12.31 5.62 4.42
C ASN A 38 11.49 4.38 4.75
N ILE A 39 11.70 3.30 3.99
CA ILE A 39 10.98 2.04 4.19
C ILE A 39 11.73 1.25 5.27
N ILE A 40 11.07 1.06 6.43
CA ILE A 40 11.66 0.37 7.58
C ILE A 40 11.22 -1.08 7.70
N LYS A 41 10.12 -1.46 7.04
CA LYS A 41 9.63 -2.83 7.03
C LYS A 41 8.85 -3.08 5.74
N GLU A 42 9.14 -4.19 5.09
CA GLU A 42 8.44 -4.60 3.88
C GLU A 42 7.98 -6.04 4.05
N THR A 43 6.69 -6.27 3.81
CA THR A 43 6.08 -7.60 3.78
C THR A 43 5.40 -7.79 2.43
N PRO A 44 4.98 -9.02 2.05
CA PRO A 44 4.23 -9.20 0.81
C PRO A 44 2.91 -8.43 0.75
N TYR A 45 2.41 -7.96 1.90
CA TYR A 45 1.09 -7.32 2.00
C TYR A 45 1.15 -5.84 2.34
N SER A 46 2.26 -5.37 2.91
CA SER A 46 2.33 -3.99 3.40
C SER A 46 3.76 -3.49 3.43
N ILE A 47 3.89 -2.17 3.41
CA ILE A 47 5.16 -1.49 3.70
C ILE A 47 4.95 -0.51 4.83
N ARG A 48 5.92 -0.45 5.74
CA ARG A 48 5.96 0.56 6.79
C ARG A 48 7.00 1.59 6.41
N VAL A 49 6.59 2.85 6.36
CA VAL A 49 7.45 3.95 5.91
C VAL A 49 7.47 5.07 6.91
N ILE A 50 8.58 5.81 6.95
CA ILE A 50 8.70 7.07 7.67
C ILE A 50 8.80 8.18 6.65
N ILE A 51 7.90 9.15 6.73
CA ILE A 51 7.91 10.35 5.90
C ILE A 51 7.77 11.55 6.84
N ASP A 52 8.74 12.47 6.81
CA ASP A 52 8.76 13.67 7.68
C ASP A 52 8.54 13.33 9.17
N HIS A 53 9.22 12.30 9.65
CA HIS A 53 9.19 11.81 11.04
C HIS A 53 7.86 11.14 11.45
N HIS A 54 6.97 10.85 10.49
CA HIS A 54 5.71 10.17 10.74
C HIS A 54 5.73 8.76 10.19
N LEU A 55 5.13 7.83 10.93
CA LEU A 55 5.01 6.42 10.56
C LEU A 55 3.68 6.14 9.88
N TYR A 56 3.75 5.44 8.76
CA TYR A 56 2.58 5.01 7.99
C TYR A 56 2.72 3.54 7.61
N ASP A 57 1.60 2.80 7.64
CA ASP A 57 1.52 1.47 7.05
C ASP A 57 0.65 1.53 5.81
N PHE A 58 1.25 1.24 4.66
CA PHE A 58 0.56 1.23 3.38
C PHE A 58 0.27 -0.20 2.94
N PHE A 59 -0.99 -0.49 2.62
CA PHE A 59 -1.46 -1.79 2.17
C PHE A 59 -1.82 -1.69 0.69
N PRO A 60 -0.87 -1.92 -0.23
CA PRO A 60 -1.06 -1.61 -1.65
C PRO A 60 -2.13 -2.44 -2.34
N GLN A 61 -2.33 -3.70 -1.94
CA GLN A 61 -3.35 -4.54 -2.56
C GLN A 61 -4.76 -4.05 -2.27
N LYS A 62 -4.98 -3.49 -1.09
CA LYS A 62 -6.28 -2.99 -0.65
C LYS A 62 -6.42 -1.48 -0.82
N CYS A 63 -5.38 -0.79 -1.25
CA CYS A 63 -5.32 0.67 -1.32
C CYS A 63 -5.80 1.33 -0.02
N ARG A 64 -5.23 0.90 1.10
CA ARG A 64 -5.48 1.46 2.42
C ARG A 64 -4.20 1.96 3.05
N LEU A 65 -4.33 3.04 3.79
CA LEU A 65 -3.23 3.62 4.55
C LEU A 65 -3.63 3.66 6.02
N PHE A 66 -2.75 3.19 6.89
CA PHE A 66 -2.92 3.31 8.33
C PHE A 66 -1.94 4.36 8.86
N ILE A 67 -2.47 5.42 9.46
CA ILE A 67 -1.66 6.48 10.06
C ILE A 67 -1.42 6.09 11.51
N ILE A 68 -0.22 5.63 11.82
CA ILE A 68 0.11 5.05 13.13
C ILE A 68 -0.08 6.08 14.25
N ARG A 69 0.31 7.32 14.01
CA ARG A 69 0.20 8.40 15.00
C ARG A 69 -1.23 8.63 15.49
N THR A 70 -2.20 8.60 14.60
CA THR A 70 -3.60 8.89 14.92
C THR A 70 -4.45 7.64 15.08
N GLY A 71 -3.95 6.48 14.64
CA GLY A 71 -4.70 5.24 14.63
C GLY A 71 -5.84 5.21 13.62
N LYS A 72 -5.80 6.08 12.63
CA LYS A 72 -6.87 6.18 11.61
C LYS A 72 -6.51 5.42 10.35
N TRP A 73 -7.52 4.79 9.77
CA TRP A 73 -7.45 4.14 8.46
C TRP A 73 -7.97 5.09 7.39
N MET A 74 -7.31 5.11 6.24
CA MET A 74 -7.75 5.89 5.09
C MET A 74 -7.82 5.01 3.87
N ASN A 75 -8.91 5.10 3.12
CA ASN A 75 -9.05 4.45 1.82
C ASN A 75 -8.44 5.34 0.75
N ILE A 76 -7.68 4.72 -0.15
CA ILE A 76 -7.00 5.41 -1.23
C ILE A 76 -7.68 5.06 -2.54
N ASN A 77 -7.89 6.05 -3.40
CA ASN A 77 -8.47 5.84 -4.71
C ASN A 77 -7.55 4.97 -5.57
N HIS A 78 -8.07 3.86 -6.09
CA HIS A 78 -7.30 2.93 -6.90
C HIS A 78 -6.68 3.56 -8.15
N LYS A 79 -7.35 4.52 -8.76
CA LYS A 79 -6.87 5.16 -10.00
C LYS A 79 -5.83 6.24 -9.76
N GLY A 80 -5.98 7.00 -8.69
CA GLY A 80 -5.09 8.10 -8.36
C GLY A 80 -4.40 7.94 -7.02
N TYR A 81 -4.04 6.70 -6.66
CA TYR A 81 -3.54 6.43 -5.31
C TYR A 81 -2.26 7.20 -4.97
N LEU A 82 -1.35 7.37 -5.92
CA LEU A 82 -0.12 8.12 -5.66
C LEU A 82 -0.38 9.60 -5.41
N GLU A 83 -1.28 10.19 -6.18
CA GLU A 83 -1.67 11.58 -6.00
C GLU A 83 -2.43 11.78 -4.69
N HIS A 84 -3.29 10.84 -4.34
CA HIS A 84 -4.03 10.86 -3.09
C HIS A 84 -3.09 10.74 -1.90
N LEU A 85 -2.11 9.84 -1.97
CA LEU A 85 -1.07 9.71 -0.93
C LEU A 85 -0.26 10.99 -0.79
N THR A 86 0.13 11.62 -1.91
CA THR A 86 0.85 12.89 -1.89
C THR A 86 0.05 13.94 -1.12
N ARG A 87 -1.25 14.04 -1.40
CA ARG A 87 -2.14 14.98 -0.71
C ARG A 87 -2.21 14.71 0.79
N ILE A 88 -2.37 13.43 1.17
CA ILE A 88 -2.43 13.03 2.58
C ILE A 88 -1.14 13.41 3.31
N PHE A 89 0.01 13.12 2.72
CA PHE A 89 1.30 13.44 3.34
C PHE A 89 1.54 14.94 3.45
N ASP A 90 1.15 15.70 2.44
CA ASP A 90 1.26 17.16 2.46
C ASP A 90 0.36 17.78 3.54
N GLU A 91 -0.87 17.29 3.68
CA GLU A 91 -1.78 17.74 4.73
C GLU A 91 -1.23 17.45 6.14
N GLN A 92 -0.62 16.28 6.33
CA GLN A 92 0.00 15.94 7.61
C GLN A 92 1.20 16.83 7.91
N ARG A 93 1.98 17.15 6.89
CA ARG A 93 3.13 18.06 7.02
C ARG A 93 2.66 19.46 7.44
N GLU A 94 1.61 19.98 6.82
CA GLU A 94 1.05 21.29 7.15
C GLU A 94 0.52 21.34 8.58
N ARG A 95 -0.12 20.27 9.06
CA ARG A 95 -0.62 20.19 10.43
C ARG A 95 0.49 20.24 11.46
N ASP A 96 1.66 19.69 11.14
CA ASP A 96 2.79 19.70 12.06
C ASP A 96 3.49 21.05 12.14
N VAL A 97 3.47 21.82 11.06
CA VAL A 97 4.06 23.16 11.02
C VAL A 97 3.15 24.19 11.66
N GLY A 98 1.85 23.92 11.63
CA GLY A 98 0.85 24.77 12.26
C GLY A 98 0.65 24.44 13.70
#